data_c6a5d547190f05e111e9429652c3e09c
#
_entry.id   c6a5d547190f05e111e9429652c3e09c
#
_cell.length_a   1.000
_cell.length_b   1.000
_cell.length_c   1.000
_cell.angle_alpha   90.00
_cell.angle_beta   90.00
_cell.angle_gamma   90.00
#
_symmetry.space_group_name_H-M   'P 1'
#
loop_
_entity.id
_entity.type
_entity.pdbx_description
1 polymer ?
#
loop_
_entity_poly.entity_id
_entity_poly.type
_entity_poly.pdbx_seq_one_letter_code
_entity_poly.pdbx_strand_id
1 'polypeptide(L)'
;MKNSLNNLKQGKKFVFSILTILILLISQKAFTQNWSGLSYGMNHWVHALTVYNGELIAGGEFTNAGGVPANYIAKWNGISWSPLGSGTNAEVDALTVFNGELIAGGRFTNAGGVDVNFIAKWNGTSWDDELGGVGSIVAALTVYDNRVIAGGYFTEADGTPAHYIAKRVSGGWQELGGGMGGSQGQVMALGHYGSDLIAAGFFTSAGGSPANHIAKWNGTSWSPLGTGISNIVYSLAEYNGELIAGGLFLSAGGNSAKSIAKWNGTAWSPLGSGITGSIYQYVFGLTVLNNELYAGGLYETAGGITCNGIAKWDGTNWYPLSSGLYYGGSNAYGAFAVNTYGNKVIVGGLFTTAGSAGVAHIAQWGVPETGTLNVTAIQEGFYNAASNTLYQSDTVDIALFETVSPFNWIASARGVLDSATLTAGFQFTEIPTGSYYLGFYHRNSIETWSSAPVNFVSGGTSNFDFTTSSLKAYGSNMKQVDDSPVRFAIYNGDVNLDGIIDLNDVLLIYNDANNFITGYIETDVTGNNITDLTDVIIAYNNSAGFVVSIYP
;
A
#
# COMPACT_ATOMS: atom_id res chain seq x y z
N MET A 1 -23.39 -57.79 22.92
CA MET A 1 -22.38 -57.43 21.92
C MET A 1 -22.83 -56.43 20.85
N LYS A 2 -24.10 -56.34 20.43
CA LYS A 2 -24.53 -55.31 19.43
C LYS A 2 -24.60 -53.88 19.97
N ASN A 3 -24.83 -53.66 21.26
CA ASN A 3 -24.93 -52.30 21.84
C ASN A 3 -23.55 -51.64 22.13
N SER A 4 -22.48 -52.42 22.31
CA SER A 4 -21.13 -51.88 22.53
C SER A 4 -20.46 -51.41 21.24
N LEU A 5 -20.81 -51.99 20.09
CA LEU A 5 -20.29 -51.59 18.77
C LEU A 5 -20.91 -50.28 18.25
N ASN A 6 -22.15 -49.96 18.61
CA ASN A 6 -22.79 -48.72 18.23
C ASN A 6 -22.26 -47.52 19.04
N ASN A 7 -21.92 -47.69 20.30
CA ASN A 7 -21.33 -46.65 21.13
C ASN A 7 -19.89 -46.32 20.70
N LEU A 8 -19.13 -47.29 20.21
CA LEU A 8 -17.78 -47.06 19.65
C LEU A 8 -17.81 -46.34 18.29
N LYS A 9 -18.85 -46.57 17.46
CA LYS A 9 -19.03 -45.85 16.19
C LYS A 9 -19.50 -44.42 16.38
N GLN A 10 -20.35 -44.13 17.37
CA GLN A 10 -20.75 -42.76 17.72
C GLN A 10 -19.62 -41.99 18.36
N GLY A 11 -18.83 -42.60 19.28
CA GLY A 11 -17.66 -41.96 19.88
C GLY A 11 -16.59 -41.58 18.84
N LYS A 12 -16.32 -42.43 17.85
CA LYS A 12 -15.37 -42.12 16.76
C LYS A 12 -15.88 -41.02 15.84
N LYS A 13 -17.18 -40.94 15.54
CA LYS A 13 -17.74 -39.83 14.76
C LYS A 13 -17.67 -38.50 15.51
N PHE A 14 -17.90 -38.52 16.84
CA PHE A 14 -17.83 -37.33 17.68
C PHE A 14 -16.39 -36.82 17.84
N VAL A 15 -15.41 -37.71 18.03
CA VAL A 15 -13.98 -37.35 18.08
C VAL A 15 -13.47 -36.85 16.73
N PHE A 16 -13.91 -37.45 15.61
CA PHE A 16 -13.55 -36.98 14.27
C PHE A 16 -14.17 -35.61 13.97
N SER A 17 -15.40 -35.35 14.42
CA SER A 17 -16.07 -34.05 14.25
C SER A 17 -15.42 -32.96 15.10
N ILE A 18 -15.02 -33.25 16.34
CA ILE A 18 -14.30 -32.32 17.22
C ILE A 18 -12.88 -32.08 16.69
N LEU A 19 -12.18 -33.08 16.16
CA LEU A 19 -10.86 -32.93 15.58
C LEU A 19 -10.90 -32.10 14.28
N THR A 20 -11.94 -32.28 13.45
CA THR A 20 -12.15 -31.49 12.23
C THR A 20 -12.51 -30.04 12.55
N ILE A 21 -13.32 -29.78 13.59
CA ILE A 21 -13.64 -28.43 14.07
C ILE A 21 -12.41 -27.81 14.75
N LEU A 22 -11.61 -28.57 15.48
CA LEU A 22 -10.35 -28.06 16.07
C LEU A 22 -9.28 -27.77 15.01
N ILE A 23 -9.18 -28.58 13.96
CA ILE A 23 -8.29 -28.33 12.81
C ILE A 23 -8.77 -27.12 11.99
N LEU A 24 -10.08 -26.90 11.82
CA LEU A 24 -10.66 -25.70 11.21
C LEU A 24 -10.46 -24.44 12.09
N LEU A 25 -10.41 -24.58 13.41
CA LEU A 25 -10.10 -23.49 14.34
C LEU A 25 -8.59 -23.19 14.44
N ILE A 26 -7.72 -24.15 14.12
CA ILE A 26 -6.25 -23.95 14.12
C ILE A 26 -5.76 -23.38 12.78
N SER A 27 -6.56 -23.42 11.70
CA SER A 27 -6.18 -22.91 10.38
C SER A 27 -6.59 -21.44 10.13
N GLN A 28 -7.27 -20.77 11.03
CA GLN A 28 -7.30 -19.33 11.05
C GLN A 28 -6.04 -18.84 11.78
N LYS A 29 -4.89 -18.78 11.10
CA LYS A 29 -3.89 -17.77 11.45
C LYS A 29 -4.65 -16.45 11.46
N ALA A 30 -4.97 -15.93 12.64
CA ALA A 30 -5.42 -14.56 12.77
C ALA A 30 -4.29 -13.72 12.16
N PHE A 31 -4.48 -13.23 10.95
CA PHE A 31 -3.57 -12.28 10.35
C PHE A 31 -3.61 -11.04 11.25
N THR A 32 -2.58 -10.90 12.07
CA THR A 32 -2.44 -9.74 12.93
C THR A 32 -2.11 -8.54 12.07
N GLN A 33 -2.77 -7.42 12.32
CA GLN A 33 -2.40 -6.14 11.71
C GLN A 33 -0.94 -5.82 12.09
N ASN A 34 -0.14 -5.45 11.11
CA ASN A 34 1.28 -5.17 11.26
C ASN A 34 1.65 -3.85 10.59
N TRP A 35 2.79 -3.28 11.03
CA TRP A 35 3.45 -2.21 10.32
C TRP A 35 4.33 -2.77 9.20
N SER A 36 4.32 -2.09 8.05
CA SER A 36 5.29 -2.31 6.98
C SER A 36 5.63 -0.98 6.30
N GLY A 37 6.82 -0.90 5.69
CA GLY A 37 7.25 0.25 4.91
C GLY A 37 6.64 0.24 3.51
N LEU A 38 6.68 1.39 2.83
CA LEU A 38 6.41 1.52 1.41
C LEU A 38 7.75 1.67 0.68
N SER A 39 8.39 0.56 0.30
CA SER A 39 9.75 0.52 -0.23
C SER A 39 10.76 1.16 0.74
N TYR A 40 11.72 1.94 0.24
CA TYR A 40 12.70 2.67 1.06
C TYR A 40 12.13 3.94 1.74
N GLY A 41 10.82 4.24 1.55
CA GLY A 41 10.17 5.42 2.13
C GLY A 41 10.67 6.75 1.55
N MET A 42 10.68 7.79 2.39
CA MET A 42 11.07 9.16 2.03
C MET A 42 12.33 9.58 2.79
N ASN A 43 13.11 10.51 2.23
CA ASN A 43 14.29 11.06 2.92
C ASN A 43 13.97 12.22 3.88
N HIS A 44 12.71 12.72 3.90
CA HIS A 44 12.23 13.77 4.80
C HIS A 44 10.71 13.66 5.04
N TRP A 45 10.12 14.60 5.76
CA TRP A 45 8.76 14.58 6.29
C TRP A 45 7.67 14.50 5.21
N VAL A 46 6.62 13.77 5.51
CA VAL A 46 5.39 13.70 4.72
C VAL A 46 4.29 14.46 5.45
N HIS A 47 3.74 15.49 4.81
CA HIS A 47 2.74 16.39 5.37
C HIS A 47 1.33 16.10 4.87
N ALA A 48 1.19 15.59 3.64
CA ALA A 48 -0.09 15.36 2.99
C ALA A 48 -0.12 14.00 2.29
N LEU A 49 -1.27 13.33 2.37
CA LEU A 49 -1.56 12.06 1.71
C LEU A 49 -2.93 12.12 1.05
N THR A 50 -3.04 11.65 -0.18
CA THR A 50 -4.32 11.45 -0.87
C THR A 50 -4.24 10.27 -1.84
N VAL A 51 -5.37 9.85 -2.39
CA VAL A 51 -5.41 8.84 -3.46
C VAL A 51 -5.86 9.52 -4.75
N TYR A 52 -5.08 9.33 -5.82
CA TYR A 52 -5.38 9.86 -7.15
C TYR A 52 -5.19 8.78 -8.20
N ASN A 53 -6.23 8.53 -9.01
CA ASN A 53 -6.25 7.47 -10.04
C ASN A 53 -5.82 6.08 -9.53
N GLY A 54 -6.19 5.74 -8.28
CA GLY A 54 -5.83 4.47 -7.67
C GLY A 54 -4.40 4.39 -7.12
N GLU A 55 -3.59 5.43 -7.26
CA GLU A 55 -2.24 5.55 -6.69
C GLU A 55 -2.27 6.41 -5.42
N LEU A 56 -1.42 6.08 -4.43
CA LEU A 56 -1.25 6.91 -3.25
C LEU A 56 -0.30 8.07 -3.60
N ILE A 57 -0.70 9.29 -3.29
CA ILE A 57 0.11 10.50 -3.46
C ILE A 57 0.59 10.97 -2.09
N ALA A 58 1.88 11.23 -1.98
CA ALA A 58 2.50 11.84 -0.81
C ALA A 58 3.08 13.20 -1.17
N GLY A 59 2.79 14.21 -0.35
CA GLY A 59 3.38 15.54 -0.40
C GLY A 59 4.14 15.84 0.90
N GLY A 60 5.19 16.67 0.87
CA GLY A 60 5.95 17.00 2.07
C GLY A 60 7.25 17.75 1.78
N GLU A 61 8.27 17.53 2.62
CA GLU A 61 9.59 18.18 2.55
C GLU A 61 10.67 17.30 1.88
N PHE A 62 10.32 16.12 1.43
CA PHE A 62 11.27 15.16 0.86
C PHE A 62 11.72 15.54 -0.56
N THR A 63 12.93 15.12 -0.91
CA THR A 63 13.51 15.24 -2.26
C THR A 63 13.84 13.88 -2.87
N ASN A 64 13.56 12.80 -2.14
CA ASN A 64 13.73 11.43 -2.60
C ASN A 64 12.59 10.56 -2.04
N ALA A 65 12.02 9.71 -2.88
CA ALA A 65 10.98 8.75 -2.54
C ALA A 65 11.36 7.37 -3.08
N GLY A 66 11.44 6.37 -2.21
CA GLY A 66 11.77 4.99 -2.61
C GLY A 66 13.15 4.81 -3.25
N GLY A 67 14.09 5.72 -3.00
CA GLY A 67 15.42 5.71 -3.61
C GLY A 67 15.53 6.51 -4.93
N VAL A 68 14.42 7.05 -5.46
CA VAL A 68 14.43 7.88 -6.68
C VAL A 68 14.24 9.37 -6.35
N PRO A 69 14.86 10.29 -7.11
CA PRO A 69 14.62 11.73 -6.96
C PRO A 69 13.15 12.07 -7.17
N ALA A 70 12.55 12.76 -6.18
CA ALA A 70 11.17 13.22 -6.21
C ALA A 70 11.04 14.48 -5.35
N ASN A 71 10.88 15.63 -5.98
CA ASN A 71 10.88 16.92 -5.29
C ASN A 71 9.50 17.19 -4.69
N TYR A 72 9.38 17.02 -3.36
CA TYR A 72 8.26 17.40 -2.50
C TYR A 72 6.93 16.68 -2.78
N ILE A 73 6.82 15.91 -3.87
CA ILE A 73 5.63 15.15 -4.23
C ILE A 73 6.00 13.87 -4.99
N ALA A 74 5.37 12.75 -4.63
CA ALA A 74 5.58 11.45 -5.25
C ALA A 74 4.29 10.64 -5.26
N LYS A 75 4.20 9.67 -6.19
CA LYS A 75 3.11 8.69 -6.27
C LYS A 75 3.62 7.27 -6.06
N TRP A 76 2.82 6.46 -5.39
CA TRP A 76 3.03 5.05 -5.10
C TRP A 76 2.00 4.21 -5.85
N ASN A 77 2.47 3.30 -6.69
CA ASN A 77 1.61 2.41 -7.50
C ASN A 77 1.29 1.08 -6.81
N GLY A 78 1.68 0.93 -5.53
CA GLY A 78 1.58 -0.31 -4.76
C GLY A 78 2.92 -1.06 -4.66
N ILE A 79 3.89 -0.79 -5.55
CA ILE A 79 5.19 -1.46 -5.62
C ILE A 79 6.34 -0.47 -5.44
N SER A 80 6.31 0.64 -6.18
CA SER A 80 7.41 1.60 -6.27
C SER A 80 6.90 3.04 -6.23
N TRP A 81 7.77 3.93 -5.77
CA TRP A 81 7.56 5.37 -5.83
C TRP A 81 8.04 5.94 -7.16
N SER A 82 7.35 6.94 -7.66
CA SER A 82 7.78 7.74 -8.81
C SER A 82 7.39 9.21 -8.64
N PRO A 83 8.16 10.15 -9.20
CA PRO A 83 7.85 11.58 -9.13
C PRO A 83 6.62 11.93 -9.98
N LEU A 84 5.99 13.08 -9.70
CA LEU A 84 4.99 13.71 -10.55
C LEU A 84 5.65 14.83 -11.37
N GLY A 85 6.09 14.51 -12.58
CA GLY A 85 6.92 15.41 -13.40
C GLY A 85 8.23 15.74 -12.69
N SER A 86 8.66 16.99 -12.68
CA SER A 86 9.83 17.45 -11.90
C SER A 86 9.48 17.84 -10.45
N GLY A 87 8.22 17.67 -10.03
CA GLY A 87 7.75 18.04 -8.69
C GLY A 87 7.56 19.54 -8.50
N THR A 88 7.71 20.00 -7.26
CA THR A 88 7.60 21.41 -6.87
C THR A 88 8.94 21.95 -6.37
N ASN A 89 9.05 23.29 -6.22
CA ASN A 89 10.29 23.92 -5.71
C ASN A 89 10.32 24.12 -4.19
N ALA A 90 9.25 23.80 -3.49
CA ALA A 90 9.13 23.80 -2.02
C ALA A 90 8.03 22.85 -1.55
N GLU A 91 7.81 22.80 -0.23
CA GLU A 91 6.96 21.83 0.43
C GLU A 91 5.52 21.84 -0.06
N VAL A 92 4.92 20.62 -0.15
CA VAL A 92 3.51 20.37 -0.40
C VAL A 92 2.84 20.03 0.93
N ASP A 93 1.98 20.94 1.41
CA ASP A 93 1.31 20.85 2.71
C ASP A 93 -0.13 20.29 2.60
N ALA A 94 -0.76 20.39 1.42
CA ALA A 94 -2.15 19.97 1.21
C ALA A 94 -2.36 19.33 -0.16
N LEU A 95 -3.19 18.30 -0.22
CA LEU A 95 -3.58 17.59 -1.44
C LEU A 95 -5.09 17.35 -1.47
N THR A 96 -5.70 17.50 -2.63
CA THR A 96 -7.09 17.09 -2.89
C THR A 96 -7.27 16.67 -4.34
N VAL A 97 -8.38 16.01 -4.66
CA VAL A 97 -8.73 15.64 -6.04
C VAL A 97 -10.03 16.34 -6.42
N PHE A 98 -10.04 17.00 -7.56
CA PHE A 98 -11.20 17.69 -8.09
C PHE A 98 -11.37 17.42 -9.59
N ASN A 99 -12.55 16.98 -10.02
CA ASN A 99 -12.88 16.62 -11.41
C ASN A 99 -11.87 15.66 -12.09
N GLY A 100 -11.31 14.71 -11.31
CA GLY A 100 -10.32 13.76 -11.83
C GLY A 100 -8.92 14.33 -11.97
N GLU A 101 -8.64 15.53 -11.47
CA GLU A 101 -7.32 16.15 -11.43
C GLU A 101 -6.82 16.29 -9.99
N LEU A 102 -5.51 16.17 -9.79
CA LEU A 102 -4.88 16.34 -8.48
C LEU A 102 -4.56 17.82 -8.26
N ILE A 103 -4.96 18.36 -7.12
CA ILE A 103 -4.64 19.72 -6.69
C ILE A 103 -3.65 19.64 -5.53
N ALA A 104 -2.52 20.32 -5.65
CA ALA A 104 -1.51 20.48 -4.61
C ALA A 104 -1.48 21.92 -4.11
N GLY A 105 -1.40 22.09 -2.81
CA GLY A 105 -1.19 23.36 -2.14
C GLY A 105 -0.01 23.28 -1.18
N GLY A 106 0.66 24.39 -0.91
CA GLY A 106 1.83 24.38 -0.04
C GLY A 106 2.58 25.71 -0.03
N ARG A 107 3.92 25.63 -0.05
CA ARG A 107 4.84 26.78 0.03
C ARG A 107 5.55 27.09 -1.28
N PHE A 108 5.25 26.32 -2.30
CA PHE A 108 5.93 26.37 -3.60
C PHE A 108 5.41 27.51 -4.49
N THR A 109 6.31 28.01 -5.32
CA THR A 109 6.04 29.03 -6.35
C THR A 109 6.36 28.53 -7.76
N ASN A 110 6.75 27.26 -7.90
CA ASN A 110 6.95 26.59 -9.18
C ASN A 110 6.57 25.12 -9.05
N ALA A 111 5.84 24.59 -10.03
CA ALA A 111 5.46 23.20 -10.15
C ALA A 111 5.73 22.71 -11.58
N GLY A 112 6.58 21.70 -11.74
CA GLY A 112 6.90 21.14 -13.06
C GLY A 112 7.58 22.10 -14.04
N GLY A 113 8.20 23.18 -13.55
CA GLY A 113 8.77 24.26 -14.38
C GLY A 113 7.78 25.39 -14.70
N VAL A 114 6.53 25.28 -14.26
CA VAL A 114 5.50 26.34 -14.39
C VAL A 114 5.50 27.20 -13.13
N ASP A 115 5.52 28.52 -13.28
CA ASP A 115 5.37 29.45 -12.16
C ASP A 115 3.91 29.43 -11.67
N VAL A 116 3.74 29.26 -10.37
CA VAL A 116 2.44 29.15 -9.71
C VAL A 116 2.46 29.93 -8.38
N ASN A 117 1.29 30.19 -7.81
CA ASN A 117 1.16 30.91 -6.55
C ASN A 117 0.59 30.00 -5.45
N PHE A 118 1.44 29.17 -4.83
CA PHE A 118 1.16 28.32 -3.67
C PHE A 118 0.12 27.21 -3.92
N ILE A 119 -0.40 27.08 -5.15
CA ILE A 119 -1.35 26.06 -5.57
C ILE A 119 -1.10 25.72 -7.03
N ALA A 120 -1.22 24.45 -7.39
CA ALA A 120 -1.06 23.96 -8.76
C ALA A 120 -1.96 22.76 -9.02
N LYS A 121 -2.27 22.53 -10.28
CA LYS A 121 -3.06 21.40 -10.76
C LYS A 121 -2.19 20.45 -11.57
N TRP A 122 -2.33 19.15 -11.32
CA TRP A 122 -1.73 18.07 -12.09
C TRP A 122 -2.81 17.33 -12.89
N ASN A 123 -2.70 17.32 -14.21
CA ASN A 123 -3.68 16.73 -15.13
C ASN A 123 -3.43 15.25 -15.47
N GLY A 124 -2.46 14.62 -14.79
CA GLY A 124 -2.02 13.25 -15.07
C GLY A 124 -0.69 13.19 -15.83
N THR A 125 -0.27 14.27 -16.51
CA THR A 125 0.95 14.33 -17.32
C THR A 125 1.81 15.55 -17.03
N SER A 126 1.22 16.69 -16.70
CA SER A 126 1.92 17.96 -16.44
C SER A 126 1.22 18.77 -15.37
N TRP A 127 2.01 19.65 -14.76
CA TRP A 127 1.52 20.71 -13.87
C TRP A 127 1.09 21.93 -14.69
N ASP A 128 0.10 22.65 -14.20
CA ASP A 128 -0.37 23.91 -14.76
C ASP A 128 -0.85 24.90 -13.68
N ASP A 129 -1.01 26.17 -14.06
CA ASP A 129 -1.45 27.31 -13.24
C ASP A 129 -2.90 27.72 -13.50
N GLU A 130 -3.69 26.90 -14.20
CA GLU A 130 -5.09 27.25 -14.57
C GLU A 130 -5.97 27.60 -13.38
N LEU A 131 -5.58 27.19 -12.17
CA LEU A 131 -6.29 27.56 -10.96
C LEU A 131 -6.07 29.02 -10.55
N GLY A 132 -5.03 29.74 -11.10
CA GLY A 132 -4.56 30.98 -10.51
C GLY A 132 -3.88 30.70 -9.16
N GLY A 133 -4.00 31.61 -8.17
CA GLY A 133 -3.31 31.35 -6.91
C GLY A 133 -3.69 32.26 -5.77
N VAL A 134 -2.99 32.07 -4.66
CA VAL A 134 -3.16 32.82 -3.42
C VAL A 134 -1.85 33.51 -3.01
N GLY A 135 -1.92 34.50 -2.12
CA GLY A 135 -0.76 35.34 -1.79
C GLY A 135 0.23 34.74 -0.79
N SER A 136 -0.04 33.55 -0.23
CA SER A 136 0.84 32.87 0.72
C SER A 136 0.44 31.39 0.86
N ILE A 137 1.05 30.68 1.81
CA ILE A 137 0.96 29.24 2.06
C ILE A 137 -0.49 28.73 2.07
N VAL A 138 -0.74 27.64 1.33
CA VAL A 138 -1.96 26.84 1.38
C VAL A 138 -1.71 25.65 2.31
N ALA A 139 -2.37 25.62 3.48
CA ALA A 139 -2.23 24.58 4.49
C ALA A 139 -3.32 23.51 4.43
N ALA A 140 -4.47 23.83 3.81
CA ALA A 140 -5.60 22.91 3.69
C ALA A 140 -6.33 23.08 2.37
N LEU A 141 -6.73 21.98 1.77
CA LEU A 141 -7.54 21.90 0.56
C LEU A 141 -8.71 20.94 0.75
N THR A 142 -9.88 21.31 0.21
CA THR A 142 -11.02 20.41 0.11
C THR A 142 -11.89 20.79 -1.08
N VAL A 143 -12.90 19.97 -1.38
CA VAL A 143 -13.91 20.27 -2.39
C VAL A 143 -15.25 20.49 -1.69
N TYR A 144 -15.91 21.61 -1.92
CA TYR A 144 -17.24 21.91 -1.39
C TYR A 144 -18.10 22.57 -2.46
N ASP A 145 -19.35 22.15 -2.58
CA ASP A 145 -20.30 22.65 -3.58
C ASP A 145 -19.70 22.68 -4.99
N ASN A 146 -19.05 21.55 -5.37
CA ASN A 146 -18.36 21.38 -6.66
C ASN A 146 -17.31 22.47 -6.96
N ARG A 147 -16.56 22.90 -5.95
CA ARG A 147 -15.50 23.90 -6.03
C ARG A 147 -14.35 23.56 -5.10
N VAL A 148 -13.14 23.90 -5.54
CA VAL A 148 -11.95 23.82 -4.66
C VAL A 148 -12.02 24.94 -3.64
N ILE A 149 -11.80 24.58 -2.38
CA ILE A 149 -11.65 25.51 -1.25
C ILE A 149 -10.21 25.40 -0.76
N ALA A 150 -9.55 26.53 -0.65
CA ALA A 150 -8.20 26.66 -0.08
C ALA A 150 -8.28 27.39 1.26
N GLY A 151 -7.57 26.86 2.25
CA GLY A 151 -7.34 27.47 3.55
C GLY A 151 -5.85 27.58 3.84
N GLY A 152 -5.41 28.60 4.58
CA GLY A 152 -3.99 28.75 4.86
C GLY A 152 -3.62 30.04 5.58
N TYR A 153 -2.49 30.62 5.14
CA TYR A 153 -1.89 31.81 5.72
C TYR A 153 -2.05 33.07 4.86
N PHE A 154 -2.69 32.94 3.72
CA PHE A 154 -2.84 34.03 2.74
C PHE A 154 -3.89 35.06 3.16
N THR A 155 -3.69 36.29 2.72
CA THR A 155 -4.63 37.42 2.91
C THR A 155 -5.15 37.96 1.59
N GLU A 156 -4.74 37.36 0.47
CA GLU A 156 -5.22 37.68 -0.87
C GLU A 156 -5.28 36.43 -1.74
N ALA A 157 -6.15 36.46 -2.76
CA ALA A 157 -6.27 35.44 -3.78
C ALA A 157 -6.56 36.10 -5.12
N ASP A 158 -5.81 35.76 -6.17
CA ASP A 158 -5.81 36.43 -7.48
C ASP A 158 -5.76 37.97 -7.37
N GLY A 159 -4.94 38.49 -6.44
CA GLY A 159 -4.76 39.91 -6.21
C GLY A 159 -5.94 40.64 -5.57
N THR A 160 -6.95 39.89 -5.07
CA THR A 160 -8.07 40.45 -4.31
C THR A 160 -8.00 40.00 -2.82
N PRO A 161 -8.44 40.86 -1.88
CA PRO A 161 -8.45 40.47 -0.46
C PRO A 161 -9.20 39.16 -0.23
N ALA A 162 -8.56 38.21 0.46
CA ALA A 162 -9.15 36.95 0.88
C ALA A 162 -8.46 36.48 2.18
N HIS A 163 -9.19 36.56 3.31
CA HIS A 163 -8.63 36.35 4.62
C HIS A 163 -8.65 34.86 4.98
N TYR A 164 -7.51 34.19 4.71
CA TYR A 164 -7.19 32.82 5.15
C TYR A 164 -8.04 31.69 4.56
N ILE A 165 -9.10 32.01 3.80
CA ILE A 165 -9.94 31.03 3.13
C ILE A 165 -10.52 31.61 1.82
N ALA A 166 -10.45 30.84 0.76
CA ALA A 166 -10.99 31.22 -0.55
C ALA A 166 -11.61 30.00 -1.27
N LYS A 167 -12.57 30.28 -2.14
CA LYS A 167 -13.18 29.30 -3.05
C LYS A 167 -12.81 29.61 -4.50
N ARG A 168 -12.57 28.58 -5.30
CA ARG A 168 -12.38 28.71 -6.75
C ARG A 168 -13.74 28.93 -7.43
N VAL A 169 -13.84 29.97 -8.24
CA VAL A 169 -15.03 30.29 -9.05
C VAL A 169 -14.65 30.44 -10.52
N SER A 170 -15.65 30.55 -11.41
CA SER A 170 -15.38 30.91 -12.80
C SER A 170 -14.72 32.30 -12.84
N GLY A 171 -13.46 32.34 -13.31
CA GLY A 171 -12.69 33.58 -13.43
C GLY A 171 -11.73 33.89 -12.27
N GLY A 172 -11.52 32.96 -11.31
CA GLY A 172 -10.47 33.14 -10.29
C GLY A 172 -10.87 32.68 -8.90
N TRP A 173 -10.16 33.15 -7.88
CA TRP A 173 -10.45 32.89 -6.49
C TRP A 173 -11.28 34.01 -5.87
N GLN A 174 -12.12 33.65 -4.94
CA GLN A 174 -12.96 34.57 -4.19
C GLN A 174 -12.95 34.22 -2.70
N GLU A 175 -12.85 35.23 -1.84
CA GLU A 175 -13.01 35.06 -0.41
C GLU A 175 -14.32 34.33 -0.07
N LEU A 176 -14.29 33.41 0.88
CA LEU A 176 -15.46 32.68 1.31
C LEU A 176 -16.09 33.32 2.53
N GLY A 177 -17.24 33.99 2.31
CA GLY A 177 -18.11 34.47 3.39
C GLY A 177 -17.48 35.49 4.35
N GLY A 178 -16.59 36.37 3.88
CA GLY A 178 -15.90 37.38 4.70
C GLY A 178 -14.73 36.81 5.52
N GLY A 179 -14.25 35.62 5.16
CA GLY A 179 -12.99 35.05 5.65
C GLY A 179 -12.95 34.72 7.14
N MET A 180 -11.72 34.47 7.62
CA MET A 180 -11.42 34.23 9.03
C MET A 180 -10.68 35.44 9.62
N GLY A 181 -10.81 35.65 10.93
CA GLY A 181 -10.24 36.82 11.60
C GLY A 181 -9.70 36.52 13.00
N GLY A 182 -9.13 37.54 13.63
CA GLY A 182 -8.41 37.46 14.89
C GLY A 182 -6.96 37.83 14.74
N SER A 183 -6.15 37.62 15.81
CA SER A 183 -4.74 38.04 15.79
C SER A 183 -3.89 37.31 14.76
N GLN A 184 -4.30 36.15 14.25
CA GLN A 184 -3.55 35.35 13.27
C GLN A 184 -4.40 34.60 12.23
N GLY A 185 -5.69 34.61 12.25
CA GLY A 185 -6.65 34.19 11.22
C GLY A 185 -6.44 32.88 10.41
N GLN A 186 -5.44 32.04 10.74
CA GLN A 186 -4.99 30.91 9.92
C GLN A 186 -5.99 29.74 9.87
N VAL A 187 -6.21 29.19 8.67
CA VAL A 187 -6.98 27.94 8.47
C VAL A 187 -6.01 26.78 8.24
N MET A 188 -6.03 25.81 9.15
CA MET A 188 -5.13 24.65 9.16
C MET A 188 -5.83 23.36 8.71
N ALA A 189 -7.15 23.29 8.81
CA ALA A 189 -7.94 22.14 8.40
C ALA A 189 -9.25 22.56 7.75
N LEU A 190 -9.62 21.84 6.71
CA LEU A 190 -10.91 21.91 6.03
C LEU A 190 -11.51 20.51 6.00
N GLY A 191 -12.81 20.40 6.23
CA GLY A 191 -13.53 19.14 6.25
C GLY A 191 -15.04 19.35 6.06
N HIS A 192 -15.79 18.28 6.24
CA HIS A 192 -17.23 18.27 6.11
C HIS A 192 -17.88 17.77 7.39
N TYR A 193 -19.09 18.23 7.68
CA TYR A 193 -19.97 17.65 8.65
C TYR A 193 -21.41 17.72 8.12
N GLY A 194 -21.93 16.56 7.73
CA GLY A 194 -23.14 16.50 6.92
C GLY A 194 -22.97 17.26 5.60
N SER A 195 -23.82 18.25 5.36
CA SER A 195 -23.73 19.13 4.17
C SER A 195 -22.91 20.40 4.37
N ASP A 196 -22.46 20.68 5.58
CA ASP A 196 -21.75 21.92 5.92
C ASP A 196 -20.23 21.76 5.70
N LEU A 197 -19.58 22.81 5.20
CA LEU A 197 -18.13 22.90 5.19
C LEU A 197 -17.64 23.34 6.58
N ILE A 198 -16.62 22.68 7.10
CA ILE A 198 -15.96 23.02 8.35
C ILE A 198 -14.59 23.60 8.06
N ALA A 199 -14.31 24.77 8.62
CA ALA A 199 -12.98 25.36 8.67
C ALA A 199 -12.49 25.39 10.11
N ALA A 200 -11.25 24.97 10.33
CA ALA A 200 -10.63 24.96 11.63
C ALA A 200 -9.16 25.41 11.56
N GLY A 201 -8.63 25.93 12.67
CA GLY A 201 -7.27 26.45 12.68
C GLY A 201 -6.99 27.38 13.86
N PHE A 202 -6.29 28.48 13.59
CA PHE A 202 -5.94 29.49 14.59
C PHE A 202 -6.63 30.82 14.28
N PHE A 203 -7.90 30.93 14.54
CA PHE A 203 -8.73 32.12 14.35
C PHE A 203 -9.72 32.30 15.50
N THR A 204 -10.22 33.51 15.69
CA THR A 204 -11.23 33.82 16.72
C THR A 204 -12.52 34.41 16.15
N SER A 205 -12.61 34.59 14.83
CA SER A 205 -13.84 34.99 14.14
C SER A 205 -13.93 34.38 12.74
N ALA A 206 -15.15 34.20 12.26
CA ALA A 206 -15.46 33.74 10.92
C ALA A 206 -16.61 34.59 10.36
N GLY A 207 -16.46 35.15 9.16
CA GLY A 207 -17.43 36.04 8.54
C GLY A 207 -17.76 37.26 9.41
N GLY A 208 -16.81 37.76 10.19
CA GLY A 208 -16.99 38.88 11.11
C GLY A 208 -17.68 38.56 12.43
N SER A 209 -18.13 37.31 12.64
CA SER A 209 -18.76 36.85 13.90
C SER A 209 -17.78 36.04 14.76
N PRO A 210 -17.88 36.09 16.11
CA PRO A 210 -17.02 35.30 17.01
C PRO A 210 -17.12 33.80 16.72
N ALA A 211 -15.96 33.15 16.50
CA ALA A 211 -15.84 31.71 16.30
C ALA A 211 -14.43 31.27 16.73
N ASN A 212 -14.33 30.50 17.82
CA ASN A 212 -13.04 30.12 18.40
C ASN A 212 -12.51 28.83 17.74
N HIS A 213 -11.52 28.99 16.85
CA HIS A 213 -10.71 27.93 16.24
C HIS A 213 -11.47 26.94 15.34
N ILE A 214 -12.81 27.03 15.24
CA ILE A 214 -13.63 26.19 14.38
C ILE A 214 -14.94 26.89 14.03
N ALA A 215 -15.33 26.82 12.77
CA ALA A 215 -16.57 27.38 12.24
C ALA A 215 -17.17 26.49 11.16
N LYS A 216 -18.50 26.55 10.98
CA LYS A 216 -19.20 25.89 9.88
C LYS A 216 -19.79 26.88 8.89
N TRP A 217 -19.72 26.55 7.63
CA TRP A 217 -20.31 27.25 6.49
C TRP A 217 -21.48 26.45 5.94
N ASN A 218 -22.65 27.03 5.91
CA ASN A 218 -23.90 26.39 5.45
C ASN A 218 -24.23 26.67 3.97
N GLY A 219 -23.29 27.19 3.20
CA GLY A 219 -23.49 27.65 1.82
C GLY A 219 -23.75 29.17 1.70
N THR A 220 -24.13 29.85 2.79
CA THR A 220 -24.46 31.28 2.79
C THR A 220 -23.76 32.07 3.87
N SER A 221 -23.55 31.52 5.06
CA SER A 221 -22.95 32.23 6.19
C SER A 221 -22.14 31.28 7.11
N TRP A 222 -21.16 31.86 7.78
CA TRP A 222 -20.40 31.22 8.83
C TRP A 222 -21.16 31.24 10.17
N SER A 223 -21.02 30.17 10.94
CA SER A 223 -21.49 30.11 12.32
C SER A 223 -20.53 29.27 13.19
N PRO A 224 -20.40 29.60 14.49
CA PRO A 224 -19.56 28.81 15.40
C PRO A 224 -20.19 27.45 15.70
N LEU A 225 -19.36 26.48 16.16
CA LEU A 225 -19.82 25.22 16.73
C LEU A 225 -19.79 25.31 18.26
N GLY A 226 -20.94 25.68 18.87
CA GLY A 226 -21.03 25.96 20.28
C GLY A 226 -20.12 27.13 20.68
N THR A 227 -19.36 27.01 21.78
CA THR A 227 -18.39 28.03 22.20
C THR A 227 -17.01 27.84 21.55
N GLY A 228 -16.90 26.86 20.64
CA GLY A 228 -15.67 26.56 19.94
C GLY A 228 -14.68 25.72 20.74
N ILE A 229 -13.42 25.81 20.35
CA ILE A 229 -12.28 25.05 20.89
C ILE A 229 -11.25 26.03 21.45
N SER A 230 -10.51 25.64 22.52
CA SER A 230 -9.66 26.57 23.27
C SER A 230 -8.35 26.96 22.60
N ASN A 231 -7.92 26.25 21.54
CA ASN A 231 -6.69 26.52 20.80
C ASN A 231 -6.73 25.81 19.43
N ILE A 232 -5.61 25.77 18.71
CA ILE A 232 -5.47 25.37 17.32
C ILE A 232 -6.04 23.97 17.05
N VAL A 233 -6.83 23.84 15.98
CA VAL A 233 -7.29 22.58 15.40
C VAL A 233 -6.52 22.33 14.11
N TYR A 234 -5.89 21.16 14.00
CA TYR A 234 -5.05 20.76 12.86
C TYR A 234 -5.71 19.72 11.95
N SER A 235 -6.70 18.99 12.45
CA SER A 235 -7.33 17.92 11.69
C SER A 235 -8.79 17.76 12.01
N LEU A 236 -9.55 17.31 11.02
CA LEU A 236 -10.99 17.07 11.07
C LEU A 236 -11.30 15.71 10.43
N ALA A 237 -12.25 14.99 10.98
CA ALA A 237 -12.83 13.78 10.38
C ALA A 237 -14.31 13.64 10.78
N GLU A 238 -15.12 13.01 9.98
CA GLU A 238 -16.45 12.54 10.37
C GLU A 238 -16.36 11.07 10.79
N TYR A 239 -16.85 10.75 11.99
CA TYR A 239 -16.85 9.41 12.55
C TYR A 239 -18.17 9.11 13.23
N ASN A 240 -18.88 8.06 12.78
CA ASN A 240 -20.19 7.65 13.29
C ASN A 240 -21.22 8.79 13.35
N GLY A 241 -21.20 9.70 12.34
CA GLY A 241 -22.10 10.85 12.27
C GLY A 241 -21.77 11.99 13.23
N GLU A 242 -20.61 11.95 13.91
CA GLU A 242 -20.06 13.02 14.73
C GLU A 242 -18.82 13.64 14.06
N LEU A 243 -18.65 14.96 14.19
CA LEU A 243 -17.43 15.63 13.74
C LEU A 243 -16.34 15.46 14.80
N ILE A 244 -15.19 14.95 14.40
CA ILE A 244 -14.01 14.83 15.25
C ILE A 244 -13.04 15.95 14.90
N ALA A 245 -12.56 16.66 15.95
CA ALA A 245 -11.53 17.68 15.85
C ALA A 245 -10.29 17.24 16.63
N GLY A 246 -9.14 17.25 15.96
CA GLY A 246 -7.82 16.98 16.54
C GLY A 246 -6.94 18.22 16.47
N GLY A 247 -6.09 18.43 17.50
CA GLY A 247 -5.26 19.63 17.50
C GLY A 247 -4.39 19.79 18.74
N LEU A 248 -4.11 21.05 19.08
CA LEU A 248 -3.44 21.47 20.30
C LEU A 248 -4.43 22.26 21.16
N PHE A 249 -5.19 21.58 21.97
CA PHE A 249 -6.18 22.24 22.86
C PHE A 249 -6.44 21.43 24.13
N LEU A 250 -6.99 22.10 25.14
CA LEU A 250 -7.30 21.48 26.42
C LEU A 250 -8.81 21.43 26.70
N SER A 251 -9.62 22.19 25.95
CA SER A 251 -11.07 22.17 26.11
C SER A 251 -11.80 22.43 24.77
N ALA A 252 -13.00 21.87 24.66
CA ALA A 252 -13.94 22.08 23.58
C ALA A 252 -15.35 22.29 24.15
N GLY A 253 -16.07 23.32 23.70
CA GLY A 253 -17.40 23.63 24.20
C GLY A 253 -17.45 24.00 25.70
N GLY A 254 -16.31 24.42 26.27
CA GLY A 254 -16.17 24.67 27.73
C GLY A 254 -15.87 23.41 28.55
N ASN A 255 -15.93 22.21 27.97
CA ASN A 255 -15.60 20.95 28.63
C ASN A 255 -14.12 20.60 28.47
N SER A 256 -13.51 19.94 29.46
CA SER A 256 -12.15 19.42 29.33
C SER A 256 -12.08 18.40 28.19
N ALA A 257 -11.21 18.65 27.21
CA ALA A 257 -10.96 17.76 26.08
C ALA A 257 -9.50 17.95 25.64
N LYS A 258 -8.69 16.92 25.86
CA LYS A 258 -7.25 17.00 25.62
C LYS A 258 -6.93 16.59 24.18
N SER A 259 -6.66 17.59 23.33
CA SER A 259 -6.19 17.48 21.96
C SER A 259 -7.11 16.76 20.97
N ILE A 260 -8.22 16.15 21.43
CA ILE A 260 -9.22 15.52 20.58
C ILE A 260 -10.62 15.65 21.20
N ALA A 261 -11.61 16.01 20.38
CA ALA A 261 -13.00 16.19 20.81
C ALA A 261 -13.95 15.79 19.70
N LYS A 262 -15.21 15.47 20.06
CA LYS A 262 -16.28 15.17 19.13
C LYS A 262 -17.47 16.14 19.31
N TRP A 263 -18.09 16.49 18.18
CA TRP A 263 -19.29 17.31 18.09
C TRP A 263 -20.47 16.50 17.57
N ASN A 264 -21.56 16.45 18.32
CA ASN A 264 -22.74 15.64 17.96
C ASN A 264 -23.84 16.44 17.25
N GLY A 265 -23.53 17.62 16.74
CA GLY A 265 -24.50 18.55 16.14
C GLY A 265 -24.98 19.65 17.09
N THR A 266 -24.84 19.46 18.42
CA THR A 266 -25.32 20.38 19.44
C THR A 266 -24.28 20.75 20.52
N ALA A 267 -23.42 19.80 20.89
CA ALA A 267 -22.45 19.98 21.95
C ALA A 267 -21.14 19.23 21.68
N TRP A 268 -20.05 19.80 22.22
CA TRP A 268 -18.73 19.16 22.25
C TRP A 268 -18.60 18.22 23.44
N SER A 269 -17.92 17.10 23.22
CA SER A 269 -17.52 16.17 24.29
C SER A 269 -16.13 15.57 24.01
N PRO A 270 -15.38 15.12 25.02
CA PRO A 270 -14.09 14.48 24.82
C PRO A 270 -14.24 13.08 24.19
N LEU A 271 -13.19 12.57 23.55
CA LEU A 271 -13.03 11.16 23.20
C LEU A 271 -12.27 10.42 24.31
N GLY A 272 -12.98 9.66 25.14
CA GLY A 272 -12.39 9.02 26.31
C GLY A 272 -11.71 10.05 27.22
N SER A 273 -10.50 9.77 27.72
CA SER A 273 -9.72 10.72 28.52
C SER A 273 -8.82 11.63 27.66
N GLY A 274 -8.95 11.56 26.33
CA GLY A 274 -8.19 12.37 25.38
C GLY A 274 -6.79 11.85 25.09
N ILE A 275 -5.97 12.72 24.50
CA ILE A 275 -4.60 12.45 24.08
C ILE A 275 -3.65 13.31 24.90
N THR A 276 -2.53 12.72 25.38
CA THR A 276 -1.57 13.42 26.23
C THR A 276 -0.12 13.04 25.94
N GLY A 277 0.80 13.91 26.34
CA GLY A 277 2.24 13.70 26.25
C GLY A 277 2.96 14.57 27.27
N SER A 278 4.19 14.21 27.62
CA SER A 278 5.01 14.93 28.61
C SER A 278 5.53 16.27 28.07
N ILE A 279 5.81 16.34 26.75
CA ILE A 279 6.36 17.54 26.09
C ILE A 279 5.37 18.08 25.06
N TYR A 280 4.78 17.20 24.26
CA TYR A 280 3.88 17.53 23.14
C TYR A 280 2.57 16.76 23.25
N GLN A 281 1.49 17.38 22.79
CA GLN A 281 0.16 16.76 22.72
C GLN A 281 -0.62 17.33 21.53
N TYR A 282 -0.12 17.03 20.33
CA TYR A 282 -0.71 17.46 19.07
C TYR A 282 -1.37 16.28 18.35
N VAL A 283 -2.55 16.49 17.79
CA VAL A 283 -3.16 15.59 16.80
C VAL A 283 -3.16 16.30 15.46
N PHE A 284 -2.36 15.81 14.53
CA PHE A 284 -2.17 16.41 13.19
C PHE A 284 -2.97 15.74 12.09
N GLY A 285 -3.23 14.44 12.20
CA GLY A 285 -3.93 13.67 11.20
C GLY A 285 -5.03 12.79 11.79
N LEU A 286 -6.18 12.77 11.14
CA LEU A 286 -7.32 11.91 11.45
C LEU A 286 -7.79 11.20 10.19
N THR A 287 -8.11 9.91 10.29
CA THR A 287 -8.76 9.14 9.23
C THR A 287 -9.65 8.05 9.82
N VAL A 288 -10.57 7.53 9.01
CA VAL A 288 -11.47 6.44 9.40
C VAL A 288 -11.29 5.28 8.43
N LEU A 289 -11.10 4.08 8.98
CA LEU A 289 -11.05 2.84 8.22
C LEU A 289 -11.81 1.75 8.97
N ASN A 290 -12.69 1.02 8.28
CA ASN A 290 -13.46 -0.10 8.85
C ASN A 290 -14.18 0.24 10.16
N ASN A 291 -14.77 1.42 10.24
CA ASN A 291 -15.47 1.96 11.42
C ASN A 291 -14.57 2.13 12.65
N GLU A 292 -13.26 2.28 12.47
CA GLU A 292 -12.30 2.69 13.48
C GLU A 292 -11.73 4.07 13.11
N LEU A 293 -11.60 4.96 14.10
CA LEU A 293 -10.96 6.27 13.93
C LEU A 293 -9.48 6.14 14.27
N TYR A 294 -8.61 6.62 13.41
CA TYR A 294 -7.16 6.66 13.60
C TYR A 294 -6.72 8.11 13.82
N ALA A 295 -5.92 8.32 14.87
CA ALA A 295 -5.40 9.63 15.24
C ALA A 295 -3.87 9.59 15.27
N GLY A 296 -3.25 10.40 14.43
CA GLY A 296 -1.80 10.57 14.34
C GLY A 296 -1.37 11.93 14.87
N GLY A 297 -0.18 12.00 15.47
CA GLY A 297 0.31 13.25 16.02
C GLY A 297 1.63 13.16 16.77
N LEU A 298 1.92 14.18 17.56
CA LEU A 298 3.03 14.23 18.50
C LEU A 298 2.45 14.05 19.92
N TYR A 299 2.48 12.82 20.43
CA TYR A 299 1.95 12.50 21.75
C TYR A 299 2.44 11.12 22.23
N GLU A 300 2.33 10.86 23.52
CA GLU A 300 2.76 9.60 24.14
C GLU A 300 1.59 8.65 24.42
N THR A 301 0.44 9.18 24.85
CA THR A 301 -0.70 8.35 25.28
C THR A 301 -2.02 8.79 24.68
N ALA A 302 -2.90 7.83 24.43
CA ALA A 302 -4.30 8.02 24.10
C ALA A 302 -5.16 7.21 25.09
N GLY A 303 -6.14 7.86 25.73
CA GLY A 303 -6.95 7.19 26.75
C GLY A 303 -6.16 6.72 27.98
N GLY A 304 -4.96 7.25 28.23
CA GLY A 304 -4.04 6.79 29.27
C GLY A 304 -3.20 5.57 28.89
N ILE A 305 -3.30 5.07 27.65
CA ILE A 305 -2.53 3.94 27.14
C ILE A 305 -1.38 4.47 26.27
N THR A 306 -0.17 3.95 26.44
CA THR A 306 0.99 4.33 25.63
C THR A 306 0.80 3.94 24.17
N CYS A 307 0.87 4.91 23.25
CA CYS A 307 0.59 4.75 21.82
C CYS A 307 1.69 5.33 20.92
N ASN A 308 2.51 6.25 21.41
CA ASN A 308 3.65 6.86 20.71
C ASN A 308 3.31 7.36 19.29
N GLY A 309 2.53 8.44 19.23
CA GLY A 309 2.25 9.19 18.00
C GLY A 309 1.17 8.63 17.08
N ILE A 310 0.60 7.45 17.36
CA ILE A 310 -0.51 6.88 16.58
C ILE A 310 -1.39 5.98 17.43
N ALA A 311 -2.70 6.15 17.39
CA ALA A 311 -3.68 5.34 18.10
C ALA A 311 -4.96 5.16 17.29
N LYS A 312 -5.73 4.12 17.59
CA LYS A 312 -7.07 3.92 17.04
C LYS A 312 -8.14 3.92 18.14
N TRP A 313 -9.32 4.41 17.79
CA TRP A 313 -10.53 4.47 18.62
C TRP A 313 -11.62 3.60 18.00
N ASP A 314 -12.19 2.67 18.76
CA ASP A 314 -13.24 1.74 18.32
C ASP A 314 -14.67 2.24 18.53
N GLY A 315 -14.83 3.48 19.00
CA GLY A 315 -16.10 4.07 19.45
C GLY A 315 -16.25 4.10 20.97
N THR A 316 -15.42 3.37 21.70
CA THR A 316 -15.48 3.23 23.16
C THR A 316 -14.11 3.37 23.82
N ASN A 317 -13.07 2.76 23.25
CA ASN A 317 -11.74 2.68 23.84
C ASN A 317 -10.64 3.04 22.83
N TRP A 318 -9.53 3.55 23.36
CA TRP A 318 -8.30 3.74 22.60
C TRP A 318 -7.43 2.49 22.61
N TYR A 319 -6.77 2.22 21.49
CA TYR A 319 -5.82 1.12 21.31
C TYR A 319 -4.55 1.61 20.62
N PRO A 320 -3.37 1.11 21.02
CA PRO A 320 -2.13 1.37 20.32
C PRO A 320 -2.05 0.58 19.01
N LEU A 321 -1.28 1.09 18.04
CA LEU A 321 -0.88 0.36 16.86
C LEU A 321 0.53 -0.21 17.09
N SER A 322 0.62 -1.41 17.67
CA SER A 322 1.87 -2.00 18.15
C SER A 322 2.56 -1.06 19.18
N SER A 323 3.86 -0.82 19.08
CA SER A 323 4.57 0.11 19.97
C SER A 323 4.53 1.58 19.50
N GLY A 324 3.90 1.89 18.36
CA GLY A 324 3.79 3.25 17.81
C GLY A 324 4.96 3.65 16.92
N LEU A 325 5.24 4.95 16.84
CA LEU A 325 6.20 5.57 15.93
C LEU A 325 7.41 6.11 16.70
N TYR A 326 8.63 5.97 16.14
CA TYR A 326 9.89 6.42 16.75
C TYR A 326 10.82 7.07 15.73
N TYR A 327 11.65 8.01 16.19
CA TYR A 327 12.73 8.61 15.41
C TYR A 327 14.04 8.57 16.20
N GLY A 328 15.05 7.87 15.67
CA GLY A 328 16.34 7.76 16.32
C GLY A 328 16.29 7.18 17.76
N GLY A 329 15.28 6.35 18.07
CA GLY A 329 15.06 5.77 19.40
C GLY A 329 14.36 6.69 20.40
N SER A 330 13.90 7.88 19.98
CA SER A 330 13.13 8.82 20.80
C SER A 330 11.63 8.78 20.48
N ASN A 331 10.77 8.91 21.50
CA ASN A 331 9.31 8.96 21.37
C ASN A 331 8.77 10.37 21.01
N ALA A 332 9.66 11.34 20.74
CA ALA A 332 9.28 12.76 20.59
C ALA A 332 8.76 13.14 19.19
N TYR A 333 8.58 12.16 18.28
CA TYR A 333 8.28 12.40 16.87
C TYR A 333 7.11 11.53 16.44
N GLY A 334 6.35 11.93 15.38
CA GLY A 334 5.08 11.29 15.10
C GLY A 334 4.51 11.51 13.72
N ALA A 335 3.22 11.24 13.59
CA ALA A 335 2.45 11.33 12.36
C ALA A 335 1.97 12.76 12.08
N PHE A 336 2.25 13.29 10.89
CA PHE A 336 1.69 14.55 10.40
C PHE A 336 0.50 14.32 9.47
N ALA A 337 0.58 13.28 8.64
CA ALA A 337 -0.50 12.87 7.75
C ALA A 337 -0.96 11.44 8.08
N VAL A 338 -2.27 11.23 8.11
CA VAL A 338 -2.89 9.92 8.24
C VAL A 338 -4.01 9.82 7.22
N ASN A 339 -3.96 8.80 6.36
CA ASN A 339 -4.98 8.56 5.34
C ASN A 339 -5.16 7.05 5.10
N THR A 340 -6.06 6.66 4.23
CA THR A 340 -6.27 5.27 3.84
C THR A 340 -5.80 5.03 2.40
N TYR A 341 -5.25 3.83 2.15
CA TYR A 341 -4.97 3.35 0.81
C TYR A 341 -5.28 1.85 0.74
N GLY A 342 -6.22 1.47 -0.12
CA GLY A 342 -6.81 0.13 -0.06
C GLY A 342 -7.42 -0.15 1.31
N ASN A 343 -7.09 -1.30 1.90
CA ASN A 343 -7.56 -1.70 3.24
C ASN A 343 -6.50 -1.45 4.33
N LYS A 344 -5.70 -0.39 4.17
CA LYS A 344 -4.61 -0.04 5.09
C LYS A 344 -4.66 1.43 5.49
N VAL A 345 -4.18 1.70 6.70
CA VAL A 345 -3.92 3.06 7.16
C VAL A 345 -2.49 3.44 6.78
N ILE A 346 -2.33 4.53 6.07
CA ILE A 346 -1.04 5.11 5.70
C ILE A 346 -0.73 6.26 6.65
N VAL A 347 0.47 6.25 7.17
CA VAL A 347 0.96 7.27 8.09
C VAL A 347 2.22 7.88 7.52
N GLY A 348 2.20 9.19 7.35
CA GLY A 348 3.35 10.00 6.95
C GLY A 348 3.78 10.94 8.08
N GLY A 349 5.06 11.25 8.19
CA GLY A 349 5.53 12.16 9.23
C GLY A 349 7.02 12.13 9.51
N LEU A 350 7.38 12.41 10.76
CA LEU A 350 8.77 12.38 11.23
C LEU A 350 8.98 11.13 12.10
N PHE A 351 9.35 10.02 11.49
CA PHE A 351 9.70 8.77 12.18
C PHE A 351 10.58 7.89 11.28
N THR A 352 11.39 7.03 11.90
CA THR A 352 12.25 6.05 11.21
C THR A 352 11.92 4.61 11.60
N THR A 353 10.99 4.43 12.55
CA THR A 353 10.48 3.12 12.96
C THR A 353 8.98 3.20 13.22
N ALA A 354 8.24 2.18 12.80
CA ALA A 354 6.83 1.97 13.13
C ALA A 354 6.68 0.55 13.71
N GLY A 355 6.29 0.43 14.98
CA GLY A 355 6.37 -0.82 15.71
C GLY A 355 7.82 -1.35 15.75
N SER A 356 8.04 -2.54 15.20
CA SER A 356 9.37 -3.13 15.03
C SER A 356 9.94 -2.94 13.60
N ALA A 357 9.18 -2.36 12.68
CA ALA A 357 9.60 -2.16 11.29
C ALA A 357 10.48 -0.92 11.16
N GLY A 358 11.66 -1.06 10.57
CA GLY A 358 12.46 0.07 10.09
C GLY A 358 11.79 0.67 8.86
N VAL A 359 11.43 1.96 8.93
CA VAL A 359 10.72 2.68 7.87
C VAL A 359 11.27 4.10 7.79
N ALA A 360 11.09 4.79 6.67
CA ALA A 360 11.56 6.15 6.49
C ALA A 360 10.40 7.07 6.19
N HIS A 361 9.93 7.81 7.21
CA HIS A 361 8.94 8.90 7.15
C HIS A 361 7.55 8.52 6.61
N ILE A 362 7.35 7.29 6.15
CA ILE A 362 6.05 6.77 5.70
C ILE A 362 5.94 5.27 6.00
N ALA A 363 4.79 4.84 6.49
CA ALA A 363 4.49 3.45 6.83
C ALA A 363 3.01 3.13 6.58
N GLN A 364 2.70 1.86 6.43
CA GLN A 364 1.34 1.34 6.35
C GLN A 364 1.04 0.39 7.51
N TRP A 365 -0.19 0.46 8.01
CA TRP A 365 -0.74 -0.42 9.04
C TRP A 365 -1.92 -1.20 8.50
N GLY A 366 -1.90 -2.52 8.56
CA GLY A 366 -3.00 -3.36 8.12
C GLY A 366 -2.68 -4.85 8.17
N VAL A 367 -3.63 -5.66 7.74
CA VAL A 367 -3.41 -7.08 7.52
C VAL A 367 -2.63 -7.25 6.21
N PRO A 368 -1.49 -7.97 6.23
CA PRO A 368 -0.80 -8.30 5.00
C PRO A 368 -1.71 -9.08 4.04
N GLU A 369 -1.84 -8.62 2.82
CA GLU A 369 -2.59 -9.34 1.79
C GLU A 369 -1.70 -10.40 1.14
N THR A 370 -2.17 -11.64 1.10
CA THR A 370 -1.47 -12.75 0.45
C THR A 370 -2.32 -13.27 -0.70
N GLY A 371 -1.83 -13.10 -1.91
CA GLY A 371 -2.42 -13.70 -3.12
C GLY A 371 -1.77 -15.04 -3.44
N THR A 372 -2.53 -15.94 -4.06
CA THR A 372 -2.05 -17.24 -4.54
C THR A 372 -1.97 -17.22 -6.06
N LEU A 373 -0.82 -17.61 -6.61
CA LEU A 373 -0.64 -17.88 -8.04
C LEU A 373 -0.48 -19.39 -8.24
N ASN A 374 -1.43 -20.02 -8.91
CA ASN A 374 -1.31 -21.40 -9.34
C ASN A 374 -0.66 -21.45 -10.71
N VAL A 375 0.44 -22.18 -10.84
CA VAL A 375 1.15 -22.37 -12.10
C VAL A 375 1.09 -23.83 -12.49
N THR A 376 0.56 -24.11 -13.69
CA THR A 376 0.60 -25.44 -14.31
C THR A 376 1.80 -25.49 -15.26
N ALA A 377 2.69 -26.46 -15.05
CA ALA A 377 3.89 -26.65 -15.84
C ALA A 377 4.26 -28.13 -15.97
N ILE A 378 5.05 -28.44 -16.96
CA ILE A 378 5.65 -29.76 -17.20
C ILE A 378 7.15 -29.54 -17.40
N GLN A 379 7.96 -30.35 -16.74
CA GLN A 379 9.38 -30.49 -17.04
C GLN A 379 9.56 -31.67 -18.01
N GLU A 380 10.32 -31.48 -19.06
CA GLU A 380 10.45 -32.42 -20.19
C GLU A 380 10.74 -33.84 -19.71
N GLY A 381 11.81 -34.03 -18.94
CA GLY A 381 12.26 -35.33 -18.49
C GLY A 381 11.36 -35.99 -17.46
N PHE A 382 10.59 -35.20 -16.71
CA PHE A 382 9.70 -35.72 -15.66
C PHE A 382 8.33 -36.17 -16.17
N TYR A 383 7.99 -35.90 -17.44
CA TYR A 383 6.65 -36.14 -17.95
C TYR A 383 6.45 -37.55 -18.45
N ASN A 384 5.38 -38.20 -18.01
CA ASN A 384 4.91 -39.49 -18.45
C ASN A 384 3.66 -39.30 -19.35
N ALA A 385 3.82 -39.35 -20.66
CA ALA A 385 2.74 -39.17 -21.61
C ALA A 385 1.64 -40.25 -21.49
N ALA A 386 1.98 -41.48 -21.07
CA ALA A 386 1.00 -42.56 -20.95
C ALA A 386 -0.04 -42.30 -19.82
N SER A 387 0.34 -41.60 -18.77
CA SER A 387 -0.53 -41.26 -17.63
C SER A 387 -0.94 -39.79 -17.59
N ASN A 388 -0.34 -38.93 -18.43
CA ASN A 388 -0.45 -37.46 -18.39
C ASN A 388 -0.12 -36.91 -17.00
N THR A 389 0.99 -37.37 -16.40
CA THR A 389 1.46 -37.02 -15.04
C THR A 389 2.98 -36.83 -15.07
N LEU A 390 3.56 -36.28 -13.98
CA LEU A 390 5.01 -36.39 -13.77
C LEU A 390 5.33 -37.70 -13.05
N TYR A 391 6.55 -38.20 -13.21
CA TYR A 391 7.05 -39.37 -12.48
C TYR A 391 7.08 -39.13 -10.97
N GLN A 392 7.40 -37.91 -10.56
CA GLN A 392 7.34 -37.48 -9.15
C GLN A 392 7.00 -35.99 -9.07
N SER A 393 6.49 -35.57 -7.90
CA SER A 393 6.36 -34.14 -7.58
C SER A 393 7.72 -33.55 -7.27
N ASP A 394 7.96 -32.29 -7.68
CA ASP A 394 9.26 -31.64 -7.48
C ASP A 394 9.10 -30.19 -7.09
N THR A 395 10.15 -29.65 -6.45
CA THR A 395 10.21 -28.28 -6.00
C THR A 395 10.56 -27.33 -7.14
N VAL A 396 9.78 -26.28 -7.29
CA VAL A 396 9.96 -25.23 -8.29
C VAL A 396 9.86 -23.86 -7.66
N ASP A 397 10.52 -22.88 -8.23
CA ASP A 397 10.43 -21.48 -7.82
C ASP A 397 9.77 -20.65 -8.94
N ILE A 398 8.91 -19.70 -8.56
CA ILE A 398 8.38 -18.68 -9.45
C ILE A 398 8.83 -17.31 -8.96
N ALA A 399 9.37 -16.50 -9.88
CA ALA A 399 9.63 -15.08 -9.63
C ALA A 399 8.68 -14.21 -10.45
N LEU A 400 8.34 -13.05 -9.87
CA LEU A 400 7.55 -11.99 -10.49
C LEU A 400 8.47 -10.85 -10.88
N PHE A 401 8.28 -10.31 -12.09
CA PHE A 401 9.08 -9.20 -12.62
C PHE A 401 8.17 -8.08 -13.13
N GLU A 402 8.70 -6.85 -13.14
CA GLU A 402 8.06 -5.69 -13.76
C GLU A 402 7.78 -5.94 -15.25
N THR A 403 6.79 -5.23 -15.80
CA THR A 403 6.40 -5.35 -17.21
C THR A 403 7.16 -4.41 -18.15
N VAL A 404 8.02 -3.56 -17.59
CA VAL A 404 8.81 -2.54 -18.30
C VAL A 404 10.30 -2.81 -18.10
N SER A 405 11.08 -2.73 -19.18
CA SER A 405 12.55 -2.83 -19.10
C SER A 405 13.11 -1.83 -18.08
N PRO A 406 14.04 -2.24 -17.20
CA PRO A 406 14.86 -3.47 -17.26
C PRO A 406 14.24 -4.74 -16.64
N PHE A 407 12.91 -4.83 -16.49
CA PHE A 407 12.18 -5.99 -15.92
C PHE A 407 12.71 -6.38 -14.54
N ASN A 408 12.69 -5.41 -13.61
CA ASN A 408 13.22 -5.61 -12.27
C ASN A 408 12.50 -6.75 -11.54
N TRP A 409 13.27 -7.53 -10.78
CA TRP A 409 12.73 -8.54 -9.88
C TRP A 409 11.89 -7.89 -8.77
N ILE A 410 10.72 -8.49 -8.48
CA ILE A 410 9.78 -8.00 -7.46
C ILE A 410 9.74 -8.96 -6.27
N ALA A 411 9.46 -10.24 -6.53
CA ALA A 411 9.32 -11.26 -5.50
C ALA A 411 9.52 -12.65 -6.07
N SER A 412 9.83 -13.63 -5.21
CA SER A 412 9.80 -15.04 -5.58
C SER A 412 9.13 -15.88 -4.50
N ALA A 413 8.56 -17.00 -4.91
CA ALA A 413 7.96 -17.96 -4.01
C ALA A 413 8.29 -19.39 -4.47
N ARG A 414 8.43 -20.29 -3.51
CA ARG A 414 8.71 -21.70 -3.74
C ARG A 414 7.43 -22.53 -3.58
N GLY A 415 7.22 -23.49 -4.47
CA GLY A 415 6.10 -24.41 -4.45
C GLY A 415 6.52 -25.83 -4.82
N VAL A 416 5.63 -26.79 -4.60
CA VAL A 416 5.80 -28.17 -5.05
C VAL A 416 4.87 -28.40 -6.23
N LEU A 417 5.45 -28.68 -7.39
CA LEU A 417 4.69 -29.07 -8.58
C LEU A 417 4.18 -30.49 -8.38
N ASP A 418 2.88 -30.62 -8.23
CA ASP A 418 2.23 -31.88 -7.94
C ASP A 418 2.21 -32.78 -9.19
N SER A 419 2.65 -34.02 -9.03
CA SER A 419 2.84 -34.93 -10.16
C SER A 419 1.55 -35.33 -10.87
N ALA A 420 0.40 -35.32 -10.19
CA ALA A 420 -0.88 -35.71 -10.77
C ALA A 420 -1.63 -34.53 -11.40
N THR A 421 -1.59 -33.36 -10.77
CA THR A 421 -2.30 -32.17 -11.23
C THR A 421 -1.44 -31.25 -12.12
N LEU A 422 -0.13 -31.48 -12.17
CA LEU A 422 0.85 -30.68 -12.91
C LEU A 422 0.87 -29.21 -12.44
N THR A 423 0.40 -28.92 -11.23
CA THR A 423 0.18 -27.56 -10.74
C THR A 423 0.86 -27.35 -9.38
N ALA A 424 1.48 -26.19 -9.21
CA ALA A 424 1.99 -25.71 -7.94
C ALA A 424 1.30 -24.40 -7.55
N GLY A 425 1.00 -24.22 -6.24
CA GLY A 425 0.50 -22.97 -5.69
C GLY A 425 1.62 -22.15 -5.03
N PHE A 426 1.75 -20.89 -5.40
CA PHE A 426 2.74 -19.95 -4.91
C PHE A 426 2.07 -18.83 -4.16
N GLN A 427 2.49 -18.53 -2.94
CA GLN A 427 1.94 -17.46 -2.13
C GLN A 427 2.87 -16.25 -2.14
N PHE A 428 2.31 -15.11 -2.52
CA PHE A 428 2.99 -13.82 -2.51
C PHE A 428 2.27 -12.87 -1.57
N THR A 429 2.97 -12.37 -0.58
CA THR A 429 2.44 -11.44 0.42
C THR A 429 2.86 -10.02 0.08
N GLU A 430 1.93 -9.06 0.21
CA GLU A 430 2.14 -7.63 -0.06
C GLU A 430 2.46 -7.31 -1.54
N ILE A 431 2.17 -8.23 -2.46
CA ILE A 431 2.26 -7.95 -3.89
C ILE A 431 0.93 -7.40 -4.39
N PRO A 432 0.89 -6.22 -5.01
CA PRO A 432 -0.33 -5.62 -5.51
C PRO A 432 -1.01 -6.43 -6.60
N THR A 433 -2.31 -6.26 -6.75
CA THR A 433 -3.02 -6.70 -7.95
C THR A 433 -2.44 -5.98 -9.17
N GLY A 434 -2.01 -6.74 -10.16
CA GLY A 434 -1.35 -6.19 -11.35
C GLY A 434 -0.91 -7.27 -12.31
N SER A 435 -0.24 -6.86 -13.39
CA SER A 435 0.33 -7.77 -14.39
C SER A 435 1.83 -7.86 -14.20
N TYR A 436 2.37 -9.07 -14.22
CA TYR A 436 3.79 -9.37 -13.99
C TYR A 436 4.28 -10.41 -14.99
N TYR A 437 5.52 -10.28 -15.44
CA TYR A 437 6.17 -11.43 -16.09
C TYR A 437 6.49 -12.48 -15.03
N LEU A 438 6.36 -13.77 -15.41
CA LEU A 438 6.70 -14.90 -14.56
C LEU A 438 8.01 -15.51 -15.06
N GLY A 439 8.99 -15.70 -14.18
CA GLY A 439 10.14 -16.55 -14.38
C GLY A 439 9.95 -17.87 -13.63
N PHE A 440 10.05 -18.99 -14.35
CA PHE A 440 10.00 -20.34 -13.79
C PHE A 440 11.42 -20.89 -13.64
N TYR A 441 11.74 -21.43 -12.46
CA TYR A 441 13.05 -21.95 -12.09
C TYR A 441 12.92 -23.35 -11.52
N HIS A 442 13.81 -24.22 -11.97
CA HIS A 442 13.94 -25.58 -11.47
C HIS A 442 15.42 -26.00 -11.45
N ARG A 443 15.77 -27.00 -10.63
CA ARG A 443 17.16 -27.44 -10.39
C ARG A 443 17.93 -27.93 -11.62
N ASN A 444 17.24 -28.30 -12.71
CA ASN A 444 17.88 -28.82 -13.92
C ASN A 444 17.14 -28.43 -15.21
N SER A 445 16.35 -27.35 -15.17
CA SER A 445 15.67 -26.80 -16.35
C SER A 445 16.19 -25.42 -16.67
N ILE A 446 16.14 -25.04 -17.93
CA ILE A 446 16.42 -23.64 -18.31
C ILE A 446 15.41 -22.71 -17.65
N GLU A 447 15.86 -21.52 -17.32
CA GLU A 447 14.98 -20.44 -16.89
C GLU A 447 13.98 -20.13 -18.01
N THR A 448 12.67 -20.16 -17.69
CA THR A 448 11.61 -19.98 -18.68
C THR A 448 10.66 -18.86 -18.23
N TRP A 449 10.50 -17.85 -19.08
CA TRP A 449 9.64 -16.71 -18.84
C TRP A 449 8.29 -16.85 -19.51
N SER A 450 7.23 -16.30 -18.89
CA SER A 450 5.93 -16.17 -19.57
C SER A 450 6.08 -15.26 -20.79
N SER A 451 5.38 -15.57 -21.89
CA SER A 451 5.46 -14.79 -23.14
C SER A 451 4.84 -13.38 -23.03
N ALA A 452 3.95 -13.20 -22.06
CA ALA A 452 3.28 -11.95 -21.77
C ALA A 452 3.08 -11.82 -20.25
N PRO A 453 2.87 -10.59 -19.75
CA PRO A 453 2.52 -10.38 -18.36
C PRO A 453 1.27 -11.14 -17.94
N VAL A 454 1.32 -11.78 -16.77
CA VAL A 454 0.25 -12.57 -16.16
C VAL A 454 -0.43 -11.74 -15.08
N ASN A 455 -1.75 -11.73 -15.07
CA ASN A 455 -2.50 -10.99 -14.05
C ASN A 455 -2.44 -11.72 -12.70
N PHE A 456 -2.01 -11.01 -11.67
CA PHE A 456 -1.98 -11.45 -10.28
C PHE A 456 -2.99 -10.66 -9.46
N VAL A 457 -3.72 -11.33 -8.57
CA VAL A 457 -4.73 -10.72 -7.69
C VAL A 457 -4.28 -10.83 -6.25
N SER A 458 -3.96 -9.69 -5.61
CA SER A 458 -3.67 -9.61 -4.18
C SER A 458 -4.87 -10.07 -3.35
N GLY A 459 -4.64 -10.86 -2.32
CA GLY A 459 -5.72 -11.41 -1.51
C GLY A 459 -6.61 -12.45 -2.21
N GLY A 460 -6.33 -12.77 -3.47
CA GLY A 460 -7.11 -13.68 -4.33
C GLY A 460 -6.30 -14.84 -4.88
N THR A 461 -6.86 -15.49 -5.91
CA THR A 461 -6.20 -16.59 -6.63
C THR A 461 -6.11 -16.26 -8.11
N SER A 462 -4.92 -16.43 -8.67
CA SER A 462 -4.61 -16.28 -10.09
C SER A 462 -4.09 -17.61 -10.65
N ASN A 463 -4.23 -17.84 -11.94
CA ASN A 463 -3.78 -19.08 -12.56
C ASN A 463 -3.01 -18.78 -13.85
N PHE A 464 -1.96 -19.54 -14.11
CA PHE A 464 -1.24 -19.53 -15.37
C PHE A 464 -0.84 -20.95 -15.78
N ASP A 465 -0.98 -21.28 -17.06
CA ASP A 465 -0.71 -22.60 -17.59
C ASP A 465 0.29 -22.51 -18.75
N PHE A 466 1.50 -23.00 -18.52
CA PHE A 466 2.53 -23.11 -19.54
C PHE A 466 2.26 -24.24 -20.55
N THR A 467 1.52 -25.29 -20.17
CA THR A 467 1.50 -26.58 -20.87
C THR A 467 0.69 -26.60 -22.16
N THR A 468 -0.12 -25.59 -22.42
CA THR A 468 -1.13 -25.60 -23.51
C THR A 468 -0.60 -25.18 -24.87
N SER A 469 0.54 -24.48 -24.93
CA SER A 469 1.15 -24.00 -26.18
C SER A 469 2.58 -23.54 -25.91
N SER A 470 3.49 -23.73 -26.89
CA SER A 470 4.84 -23.14 -26.84
C SER A 470 4.81 -21.61 -26.74
N LEU A 471 3.76 -20.97 -27.28
CA LEU A 471 3.54 -19.53 -27.25
C LEU A 471 3.27 -18.98 -25.82
N LYS A 472 3.14 -19.84 -24.83
CA LYS A 472 3.03 -19.43 -23.42
C LYS A 472 4.37 -19.01 -22.83
N ALA A 473 5.48 -19.52 -23.38
CA ALA A 473 6.82 -19.09 -23.00
C ALA A 473 7.36 -18.02 -23.95
N TYR A 474 8.20 -17.13 -23.43
CA TYR A 474 8.86 -16.11 -24.22
C TYR A 474 9.78 -16.75 -25.26
N GLY A 475 9.78 -16.19 -26.46
CA GLY A 475 10.48 -16.80 -27.61
C GLY A 475 9.93 -18.18 -28.07
N SER A 476 8.74 -18.58 -27.60
CA SER A 476 8.15 -19.92 -27.83
C SER A 476 9.05 -21.07 -27.36
N ASN A 477 9.82 -20.82 -26.29
CA ASN A 477 10.90 -21.66 -25.79
C ASN A 477 10.39 -22.84 -24.95
N MET A 478 9.61 -23.73 -25.57
CA MET A 478 9.07 -24.94 -24.95
C MET A 478 9.05 -26.09 -25.95
N LYS A 479 9.18 -27.30 -25.43
CA LYS A 479 9.16 -28.54 -26.20
C LYS A 479 7.78 -29.20 -26.18
N GLN A 480 7.25 -29.60 -27.32
CA GLN A 480 6.09 -30.48 -27.36
C GLN A 480 6.49 -31.89 -26.89
N VAL A 481 5.80 -32.42 -25.88
CA VAL A 481 6.11 -33.71 -25.26
C VAL A 481 4.97 -34.73 -25.39
N ASP A 482 3.78 -34.27 -25.81
CA ASP A 482 2.61 -35.12 -26.03
C ASP A 482 1.75 -34.56 -27.16
N ASP A 483 1.09 -35.46 -27.93
CA ASP A 483 0.18 -35.14 -29.04
C ASP A 483 -1.30 -35.35 -28.66
N SER A 484 -1.59 -36.11 -27.58
CA SER A 484 -2.96 -36.44 -27.19
C SER A 484 -3.10 -36.73 -25.68
N PRO A 485 -3.37 -35.72 -24.82
CA PRO A 485 -3.58 -34.30 -25.18
C PRO A 485 -2.28 -33.60 -25.59
N VAL A 486 -2.36 -32.59 -26.45
CA VAL A 486 -1.19 -31.80 -26.81
C VAL A 486 -0.63 -31.14 -25.55
N ARG A 487 0.66 -31.38 -25.26
CA ARG A 487 1.36 -30.83 -24.09
C ARG A 487 2.71 -30.25 -24.46
N PHE A 488 3.04 -29.14 -23.81
CA PHE A 488 4.34 -28.48 -23.91
C PHE A 488 5.05 -28.49 -22.56
N ALA A 489 6.35 -28.70 -22.57
CA ALA A 489 7.21 -28.80 -21.42
C ALA A 489 8.36 -27.80 -21.49
N ILE A 490 8.84 -27.41 -20.32
CA ILE A 490 10.08 -26.66 -20.12
C ILE A 490 11.25 -27.61 -20.38
N TYR A 491 12.25 -27.14 -21.09
CA TYR A 491 13.43 -27.94 -21.42
C TYR A 491 14.25 -28.28 -20.19
N ASN A 492 14.63 -29.54 -20.02
CA ASN A 492 15.53 -30.02 -18.99
C ASN A 492 16.95 -30.22 -19.52
N GLY A 493 17.94 -30.21 -18.61
CA GLY A 493 19.33 -30.52 -18.92
C GLY A 493 20.32 -29.39 -18.58
N ASP A 494 19.86 -28.21 -18.19
CA ASP A 494 20.68 -27.13 -17.62
C ASP A 494 20.97 -27.46 -16.14
N VAL A 495 21.98 -28.28 -15.89
CA VAL A 495 22.31 -28.77 -14.54
C VAL A 495 23.32 -27.91 -13.81
N ASN A 496 23.99 -27.01 -14.54
CA ASN A 496 24.89 -26.01 -13.96
C ASN A 496 24.20 -24.65 -13.77
N LEU A 497 22.95 -24.48 -14.27
CA LEU A 497 22.11 -23.30 -14.16
C LEU A 497 22.74 -22.03 -14.76
N ASP A 498 23.48 -22.16 -15.86
CA ASP A 498 24.05 -21.03 -16.59
C ASP A 498 23.13 -20.47 -17.68
N GLY A 499 21.96 -21.09 -17.88
CA GLY A 499 20.93 -20.69 -18.84
C GLY A 499 21.16 -21.23 -20.25
N ILE A 500 22.10 -22.15 -20.43
CA ILE A 500 22.44 -22.78 -21.72
C ILE A 500 22.53 -24.29 -21.53
N ILE A 501 21.83 -25.08 -22.30
CA ILE A 501 22.04 -26.53 -22.28
C ILE A 501 23.13 -26.84 -23.30
N ASP A 502 24.34 -27.15 -22.82
CA ASP A 502 25.51 -27.41 -23.68
C ASP A 502 26.27 -28.71 -23.29
N LEU A 503 27.45 -28.89 -23.85
CA LEU A 503 28.27 -30.07 -23.55
C LEU A 503 28.82 -30.12 -22.15
N ASN A 504 28.87 -28.99 -21.42
CA ASN A 504 29.30 -28.97 -20.01
C ASN A 504 28.25 -29.66 -19.14
N ASP A 505 26.96 -29.42 -19.39
CA ASP A 505 25.87 -30.10 -18.72
C ASP A 505 25.85 -31.59 -19.03
N VAL A 506 25.94 -31.92 -20.30
CA VAL A 506 26.02 -33.35 -20.78
C VAL A 506 27.16 -34.07 -20.09
N LEU A 507 28.32 -33.44 -19.94
CA LEU A 507 29.48 -34.02 -19.26
C LEU A 507 29.26 -34.23 -17.76
N LEU A 508 28.61 -33.29 -17.07
CA LEU A 508 28.25 -33.43 -15.65
C LEU A 508 27.33 -34.64 -15.46
N ILE A 509 26.25 -34.71 -16.26
CA ILE A 509 25.27 -35.80 -16.19
C ILE A 509 25.94 -37.15 -16.54
N TYR A 510 26.79 -37.19 -17.60
CA TYR A 510 27.51 -38.41 -17.99
C TYR A 510 28.45 -38.91 -16.90
N ASN A 511 29.15 -38.01 -16.20
CA ASN A 511 30.05 -38.39 -15.11
C ASN A 511 29.29 -39.03 -13.96
N ASP A 512 28.13 -38.46 -13.57
CA ASP A 512 27.30 -39.02 -12.52
C ASP A 512 26.65 -40.34 -12.92
N ALA A 513 26.15 -40.45 -14.16
CA ALA A 513 25.63 -41.69 -14.73
C ALA A 513 26.70 -42.81 -14.73
N ASN A 514 27.94 -42.50 -15.10
CA ASN A 514 29.06 -43.45 -15.11
C ASN A 514 29.47 -43.87 -13.68
N ASN A 515 29.19 -43.05 -12.65
CA ASN A 515 29.44 -43.34 -11.26
C ASN A 515 28.21 -43.92 -10.53
N PHE A 516 27.12 -44.19 -11.26
CA PHE A 516 25.84 -44.71 -10.72
C PHE A 516 25.29 -43.87 -9.55
N ILE A 517 25.37 -42.53 -9.68
CA ILE A 517 24.86 -41.63 -8.67
C ILE A 517 23.32 -41.67 -8.66
N THR A 518 22.76 -41.67 -7.45
CA THR A 518 21.31 -41.78 -7.22
C THR A 518 20.86 -40.76 -6.20
N GLY A 519 19.57 -40.40 -6.24
CA GLY A 519 18.93 -39.51 -5.29
C GLY A 519 18.44 -38.22 -5.93
N TYR A 520 18.01 -37.30 -5.08
CA TYR A 520 17.50 -36.00 -5.49
C TYR A 520 18.67 -35.02 -5.80
N ILE A 521 19.14 -35.07 -7.02
CA ILE A 521 20.30 -34.32 -7.50
C ILE A 521 20.00 -33.63 -8.84
N GLU A 522 20.80 -32.65 -9.21
CA GLU A 522 20.62 -31.84 -10.43
C GLU A 522 20.75 -32.68 -11.69
N THR A 523 21.61 -33.69 -11.68
CA THR A 523 21.90 -34.56 -12.83
C THR A 523 20.85 -35.65 -13.09
N ASP A 524 19.91 -35.88 -12.16
CA ASP A 524 18.68 -36.66 -12.37
C ASP A 524 17.67 -35.80 -13.15
N VAL A 525 17.81 -35.76 -14.45
CA VAL A 525 17.02 -34.94 -15.38
C VAL A 525 15.63 -35.53 -15.65
N THR A 526 15.47 -36.84 -15.42
CA THR A 526 14.19 -37.55 -15.56
C THR A 526 13.36 -37.59 -14.29
N GLY A 527 13.94 -37.26 -13.14
CA GLY A 527 13.25 -37.29 -11.85
C GLY A 527 12.88 -38.69 -11.36
N ASN A 528 13.65 -39.72 -11.77
CA ASN A 528 13.43 -41.09 -11.35
C ASN A 528 14.35 -41.52 -10.17
N ASN A 529 15.14 -40.57 -9.63
CA ASN A 529 16.14 -40.71 -8.58
C ASN A 529 17.38 -41.55 -9.01
N ILE A 530 17.64 -41.71 -10.29
CA ILE A 530 18.79 -42.41 -10.82
C ILE A 530 19.35 -41.58 -11.98
N THR A 531 20.61 -41.18 -11.89
CA THR A 531 21.27 -40.58 -13.06
C THR A 531 21.79 -41.69 -13.97
N ASP A 532 21.22 -41.81 -15.16
CA ASP A 532 21.55 -42.84 -16.13
C ASP A 532 21.66 -42.29 -17.58
N LEU A 533 21.74 -43.19 -18.56
CA LEU A 533 21.87 -42.80 -19.96
C LEU A 533 20.64 -42.03 -20.47
N THR A 534 19.46 -42.19 -19.87
CA THR A 534 18.25 -41.50 -20.26
C THR A 534 18.39 -39.99 -20.00
N ASP A 535 19.00 -39.62 -18.82
CA ASP A 535 19.26 -38.24 -18.47
C ASP A 535 20.27 -37.59 -19.43
N VAL A 536 21.34 -38.35 -19.76
CA VAL A 536 22.34 -37.91 -20.76
C VAL A 536 21.71 -37.65 -22.12
N ILE A 537 20.79 -38.51 -22.57
CA ILE A 537 20.12 -38.37 -23.88
C ILE A 537 19.26 -37.11 -23.94
N ILE A 538 18.52 -36.77 -22.89
CA ILE A 538 17.69 -35.56 -22.84
C ILE A 538 18.57 -34.32 -22.99
N ALA A 539 19.60 -34.18 -22.14
CA ALA A 539 20.51 -33.03 -22.15
C ALA A 539 21.27 -32.96 -23.50
N TYR A 540 21.74 -34.10 -24.05
CA TYR A 540 22.43 -34.14 -25.34
C TYR A 540 21.51 -33.65 -26.48
N ASN A 541 20.26 -34.11 -26.54
CA ASN A 541 19.32 -33.70 -27.59
C ASN A 541 19.01 -32.19 -27.50
N ASN A 542 18.88 -31.65 -26.31
CA ASN A 542 18.62 -30.23 -26.10
C ASN A 542 19.86 -29.36 -26.37
N SER A 543 21.05 -29.84 -26.01
CA SER A 543 22.34 -29.23 -26.39
C SER A 543 22.50 -29.16 -27.89
N ALA A 544 22.21 -30.26 -28.61
CA ALA A 544 22.24 -30.30 -30.09
C ALA A 544 21.20 -29.38 -30.74
N GLY A 545 20.11 -29.06 -30.01
CA GLY A 545 19.07 -28.10 -30.39
C GLY A 545 19.42 -26.65 -30.06
N PHE A 546 20.58 -26.37 -29.46
CA PHE A 546 21.00 -25.03 -28.97
C PHE A 546 19.98 -24.37 -28.05
N VAL A 547 19.45 -25.14 -27.09
CA VAL A 547 18.44 -24.64 -26.15
C VAL A 547 19.09 -23.71 -25.15
N VAL A 548 18.55 -22.49 -25.04
CA VAL A 548 19.02 -21.43 -24.11
C VAL A 548 17.83 -20.72 -23.47
N SER A 549 18.06 -20.10 -22.34
CA SER A 549 17.06 -19.21 -21.72
C SER A 549 16.81 -17.98 -22.60
N ILE A 550 15.53 -17.59 -22.76
CA ILE A 550 15.13 -16.43 -23.58
C ILE A 550 14.31 -15.48 -22.72
N TYR A 551 14.72 -14.20 -22.72
CA TYR A 551 14.17 -13.14 -21.86
C TYR A 551 13.37 -12.11 -22.68
N PRO A 552 12.40 -11.41 -22.05
CA PRO A 552 11.67 -10.28 -22.67
C PRO A 552 12.54 -9.11 -23.11
#